data_4216132b26dd07ba8853ea652c51bb26
#
_entry.id   4216132b26dd07ba8853ea652c51bb26
#
_cell.length_a   1.000
_cell.length_b   1.000
_cell.length_c   1.000
_cell.angle_alpha   90.00
_cell.angle_beta   90.00
_cell.angle_gamma   90.00
#
_symmetry.space_group_name_H-M   'P 1'
#
loop_
_entity.id
_entity.type
_entity.pdbx_description
1 polymer ?
#
loop_
_entity_poly.entity_id
_entity_poly.type
_entity_poly.pdbx_seq_one_letter_code
_entity_poly.pdbx_strand_id
1 'polypeptide(L)'
;MLKNVYYKLEENHQAGLSELLEELETEGICRIVAGDRNKFWQNRETEPRSHGDTVISDALLITDDCRLAEQAGTEGIACLGISDSDGYFAGAAMVLPDLLDVDVQMLRECYCHFHGIPATIAEGGRLILRELAEEDVEALCRIGEEDGMEYAFCGSRRKAGFTPEVLKAYCREQYRLYGYGLWGVFLKEAARSGEVDGKERLIGCCGFAEASEYESGHGLQLELEYMLSRPYWHRGIGNEMCRMALQYAGEYLRVDTVWVQVHEKNAAGYALAHKLGFRPADDRGKCKHDGVGLLSLTNQRTADMIETDS
;
A
#
# COMPACT_ATOMS: atom_id res chain seq x y z
N MET A 1 -14.85 -7.05 2.49
CA MET A 1 -13.89 -6.57 3.51
C MET A 1 -13.53 -7.73 4.42
N LEU A 2 -12.26 -7.90 4.77
CA LEU A 2 -11.78 -9.00 5.62
C LEU A 2 -12.42 -8.92 7.02
N LYS A 3 -13.07 -10.00 7.44
CA LYS A 3 -13.71 -10.11 8.77
C LYS A 3 -13.22 -11.29 9.58
N ASN A 4 -12.73 -12.33 8.90
CA ASN A 4 -12.37 -13.58 9.54
C ASN A 4 -10.97 -14.01 9.10
N VAL A 5 -10.11 -14.32 10.06
CA VAL A 5 -8.80 -14.93 9.80
C VAL A 5 -8.80 -16.34 10.39
N TYR A 6 -8.60 -17.31 9.54
CA TYR A 6 -8.42 -18.71 9.90
C TYR A 6 -6.93 -19.02 9.90
N TYR A 7 -6.45 -19.81 10.84
CA TYR A 7 -5.05 -20.22 10.86
C TYR A 7 -4.87 -21.69 11.21
N LYS A 8 -3.93 -22.33 10.53
CA LYS A 8 -3.48 -23.70 10.80
C LYS A 8 -2.00 -23.77 10.51
N LEU A 9 -1.20 -23.83 11.56
CA LEU A 9 0.26 -23.82 11.53
C LEU A 9 0.81 -24.93 12.42
N GLU A 10 1.91 -25.55 12.03
CA GLU A 10 2.71 -26.41 12.89
C GLU A 10 3.46 -25.56 13.95
N GLU A 11 3.91 -26.22 15.03
CA GLU A 11 4.53 -25.51 16.17
C GLU A 11 5.76 -24.66 15.78
N ASN A 12 6.55 -25.13 14.82
CA ASN A 12 7.74 -24.44 14.32
C ASN A 12 7.43 -23.18 13.46
N HIS A 13 6.20 -23.00 13.00
CA HIS A 13 5.76 -21.85 12.19
C HIS A 13 4.86 -20.87 12.96
N GLN A 14 4.82 -20.96 14.29
CA GLN A 14 3.97 -20.09 15.12
C GLN A 14 4.69 -18.84 15.65
N ALA A 15 5.96 -18.62 15.28
CA ALA A 15 6.67 -17.38 15.64
C ALA A 15 5.93 -16.17 15.08
N GLY A 16 5.64 -15.16 15.93
CA GLY A 16 4.85 -13.96 15.57
C GLY A 16 3.33 -14.14 15.64
N LEU A 17 2.83 -15.38 15.79
CA LEU A 17 1.37 -15.63 15.76
C LEU A 17 0.65 -14.94 16.94
N SER A 18 1.22 -14.91 18.11
CA SER A 18 0.59 -14.33 19.30
C SER A 18 0.35 -12.84 19.15
N GLU A 19 1.35 -12.12 18.67
CA GLU A 19 1.30 -10.69 18.41
C GLU A 19 0.26 -10.36 17.33
N LEU A 20 0.25 -11.12 16.24
CA LEU A 20 -0.74 -10.97 15.18
C LEU A 20 -2.18 -11.23 15.67
N LEU A 21 -2.39 -12.23 16.53
CA LEU A 21 -3.71 -12.53 17.08
C LEU A 21 -4.23 -11.42 18.00
N GLU A 22 -3.35 -10.77 18.78
CA GLU A 22 -3.71 -9.61 19.61
C GLU A 22 -4.09 -8.40 18.75
N GLU A 23 -3.37 -8.16 17.67
CA GLU A 23 -3.67 -7.09 16.75
C GLU A 23 -5.01 -7.31 16.03
N LEU A 24 -5.29 -8.54 15.56
CA LEU A 24 -6.58 -8.90 14.96
C LEU A 24 -7.75 -8.65 15.90
N GLU A 25 -7.59 -8.95 17.21
CA GLU A 25 -8.62 -8.68 18.22
C GLU A 25 -8.86 -7.19 18.38
N THR A 26 -7.79 -6.39 18.40
CA THR A 26 -7.86 -4.93 18.52
C THR A 26 -8.59 -4.31 17.33
N GLU A 27 -8.37 -4.85 16.14
CA GLU A 27 -9.01 -4.42 14.89
C GLU A 27 -10.42 -5.03 14.68
N GLY A 28 -10.90 -5.82 15.63
CA GLY A 28 -12.24 -6.44 15.58
C GLY A 28 -12.40 -7.52 14.51
N ILE A 29 -11.30 -8.13 14.05
CA ILE A 29 -11.29 -9.24 13.10
C ILE A 29 -11.39 -10.55 13.87
N CYS A 30 -12.35 -11.41 13.49
CA CYS A 30 -12.51 -12.72 14.11
C CYS A 30 -11.33 -13.63 13.78
N ARG A 31 -10.75 -14.26 14.80
CA ARG A 31 -9.68 -15.25 14.69
C ARG A 31 -10.23 -16.65 14.96
N ILE A 32 -9.95 -17.59 14.06
CA ILE A 32 -10.50 -18.94 14.14
C ILE A 32 -9.38 -19.94 13.89
N VAL A 33 -9.15 -20.82 14.86
CA VAL A 33 -8.26 -21.97 14.64
C VAL A 33 -8.92 -22.86 13.59
N ALA A 34 -8.29 -23.02 12.45
CA ALA A 34 -8.69 -23.99 11.46
C ALA A 34 -8.36 -25.38 12.01
N GLY A 35 -9.26 -25.95 12.80
CA GLY A 35 -9.18 -27.32 13.27
C GLY A 35 -9.15 -28.32 12.12
N ASP A 36 -9.54 -29.58 12.36
CA ASP A 36 -9.59 -30.62 11.33
C ASP A 36 -10.17 -30.08 10.00
N ARG A 37 -9.52 -30.43 8.85
CA ARG A 37 -9.87 -30.00 7.48
C ARG A 37 -11.38 -29.89 7.24
N ASN A 38 -12.15 -30.84 7.77
CA ASN A 38 -13.59 -30.89 7.59
C ASN A 38 -14.34 -29.76 8.30
N LYS A 39 -13.85 -29.25 9.42
CA LYS A 39 -14.52 -28.17 10.19
C LYS A 39 -14.39 -26.79 9.54
N PHE A 40 -13.25 -26.49 8.93
CA PHE A 40 -13.06 -25.24 8.21
C PHE A 40 -14.07 -25.09 7.06
N TRP A 41 -14.25 -26.16 6.28
CA TRP A 41 -15.18 -26.17 5.15
C TRP A 41 -16.65 -26.28 5.55
N GLN A 42 -16.97 -27.03 6.61
CA GLN A 42 -18.34 -27.21 7.10
C GLN A 42 -18.95 -25.94 7.70
N ASN A 43 -18.17 -25.09 8.35
CA ASN A 43 -18.66 -23.82 8.89
C ASN A 43 -19.09 -22.82 7.82
N ARG A 44 -18.70 -22.99 6.57
CA ARG A 44 -19.05 -22.12 5.44
C ARG A 44 -20.32 -22.56 4.69
N GLU A 45 -20.76 -23.80 4.85
CA GLU A 45 -21.99 -24.30 4.19
C GLU A 45 -23.27 -23.68 4.77
N THR A 46 -23.19 -22.94 5.86
CA THR A 46 -24.35 -22.38 6.56
C THR A 46 -24.75 -20.97 6.12
N GLU A 47 -23.98 -20.29 5.27
CA GLU A 47 -24.40 -19.01 4.71
C GLU A 47 -25.10 -19.16 3.35
N PRO A 48 -26.29 -18.55 3.15
CA PRO A 48 -27.06 -18.72 1.91
C PRO A 48 -26.30 -18.10 0.72
N ARG A 49 -25.90 -18.91 -0.24
CA ARG A 49 -25.36 -18.45 -1.52
C ARG A 49 -26.49 -17.81 -2.33
N SER A 50 -26.47 -16.49 -2.47
CA SER A 50 -27.34 -15.81 -3.45
C SER A 50 -26.88 -16.16 -4.87
N HIS A 51 -27.78 -16.62 -5.71
CA HIS A 51 -27.51 -16.93 -7.11
C HIS A 51 -27.26 -15.63 -7.87
N GLY A 52 -26.06 -15.46 -8.43
CA GLY A 52 -25.80 -14.49 -9.50
C GLY A 52 -24.61 -13.54 -9.30
N ASP A 53 -24.20 -13.21 -8.07
CA ASP A 53 -23.02 -12.40 -7.82
C ASP A 53 -21.89 -13.29 -7.28
N THR A 54 -20.67 -13.08 -7.74
CA THR A 54 -19.47 -13.71 -7.16
C THR A 54 -19.35 -13.24 -5.72
N VAL A 55 -19.78 -14.07 -4.78
CA VAL A 55 -19.68 -13.75 -3.35
C VAL A 55 -18.20 -13.80 -2.98
N ILE A 56 -17.59 -12.64 -2.85
CA ILE A 56 -16.23 -12.50 -2.34
C ILE A 56 -16.26 -13.00 -0.89
N SER A 57 -15.45 -14.03 -0.59
CA SER A 57 -15.28 -14.50 0.79
C SER A 57 -14.76 -13.38 1.67
N ASP A 58 -15.29 -13.18 2.87
CA ASP A 58 -14.75 -12.24 3.87
C ASP A 58 -13.68 -12.89 4.77
N ALA A 59 -13.10 -13.99 4.30
CA ALA A 59 -12.15 -14.82 5.01
C ALA A 59 -10.75 -14.83 4.37
N LEU A 60 -9.72 -14.95 5.20
CA LEU A 60 -8.34 -15.23 4.82
C LEU A 60 -7.85 -16.43 5.64
N LEU A 61 -7.08 -17.32 4.99
CA LEU A 61 -6.43 -18.46 5.62
C LEU A 61 -4.93 -18.21 5.75
N ILE A 62 -4.36 -18.48 6.92
CA ILE A 62 -2.91 -18.57 7.15
C ILE A 62 -2.56 -20.04 7.35
N THR A 63 -1.65 -20.59 6.55
CA THR A 63 -1.30 -22.02 6.65
C THR A 63 0.09 -22.33 6.12
N ASP A 64 0.71 -23.37 6.68
CA ASP A 64 1.92 -24.02 6.19
C ASP A 64 1.62 -25.33 5.41
N ASP A 65 0.34 -25.71 5.28
CA ASP A 65 -0.10 -26.86 4.48
C ASP A 65 -0.41 -26.43 3.03
N CYS A 66 0.50 -26.76 2.10
CA CYS A 66 0.36 -26.38 0.68
C CYS A 66 -0.92 -26.93 0.01
N ARG A 67 -1.45 -28.09 0.47
CA ARG A 67 -2.70 -28.66 -0.07
C ARG A 67 -3.91 -27.88 0.41
N LEU A 68 -3.85 -27.39 1.65
CA LEU A 68 -4.91 -26.54 2.19
C LEU A 68 -4.92 -25.16 1.50
N ALA A 69 -3.75 -24.61 1.20
CA ALA A 69 -3.61 -23.38 0.42
C ALA A 69 -4.18 -23.52 -1.00
N GLU A 70 -3.85 -24.61 -1.71
CA GLU A 70 -4.38 -24.90 -3.04
C GLU A 70 -5.91 -25.03 -3.03
N GLN A 71 -6.45 -25.72 -2.04
CA GLN A 71 -7.90 -25.84 -1.88
C GLN A 71 -8.55 -24.49 -1.60
N ALA A 72 -7.96 -23.66 -0.70
CA ALA A 72 -8.45 -22.32 -0.40
C ALA A 72 -8.51 -21.45 -1.65
N GLY A 73 -7.42 -21.42 -2.44
CA GLY A 73 -7.38 -20.68 -3.71
C GLY A 73 -8.46 -21.16 -4.71
N THR A 74 -8.67 -22.48 -4.83
CA THR A 74 -9.71 -23.05 -5.70
C THR A 74 -11.12 -22.63 -5.27
N GLU A 75 -11.34 -22.46 -3.97
CA GLU A 75 -12.63 -22.06 -3.41
C GLU A 75 -12.80 -20.56 -3.25
N GLY A 76 -11.85 -19.77 -3.77
CA GLY A 76 -11.93 -18.31 -3.75
C GLY A 76 -11.69 -17.70 -2.36
N ILE A 77 -10.85 -18.33 -1.53
CA ILE A 77 -10.42 -17.83 -0.23
C ILE A 77 -8.98 -17.32 -0.35
N ALA A 78 -8.75 -16.09 0.06
CA ALA A 78 -7.40 -15.55 0.15
C ALA A 78 -6.56 -16.40 1.12
N CYS A 79 -5.30 -16.67 0.75
CA CYS A 79 -4.42 -17.50 1.55
C CYS A 79 -3.04 -16.88 1.66
N LEU A 80 -2.52 -16.76 2.90
CA LEU A 80 -1.13 -16.51 3.23
C LEU A 80 -0.46 -17.84 3.56
N GLY A 81 0.48 -18.27 2.73
CA GLY A 81 1.29 -19.46 2.96
C GLY A 81 2.50 -19.14 3.86
N ILE A 82 2.86 -20.05 4.76
CA ILE A 82 4.08 -19.94 5.57
C ILE A 82 5.00 -21.10 5.20
N SER A 83 6.24 -20.76 4.78
CA SER A 83 7.25 -21.76 4.42
C SER A 83 8.65 -21.17 4.53
N ASP A 84 9.53 -21.87 5.23
CA ASP A 84 10.96 -21.59 5.35
C ASP A 84 11.81 -22.12 4.16
N SER A 85 11.15 -22.76 3.19
CA SER A 85 11.76 -23.34 2.00
C SER A 85 11.13 -22.79 0.72
N ASP A 86 11.83 -22.95 -0.42
CA ASP A 86 11.34 -22.58 -1.76
C ASP A 86 10.10 -23.42 -2.21
N GLY A 87 9.26 -23.84 -1.27
CA GLY A 87 8.06 -24.63 -1.51
C GLY A 87 7.06 -23.88 -2.37
N TYR A 88 6.51 -24.54 -3.39
CA TYR A 88 5.44 -23.98 -4.20
C TYR A 88 4.09 -24.11 -3.48
N PHE A 89 3.48 -22.99 -3.17
CA PHE A 89 2.14 -22.88 -2.58
C PHE A 89 1.13 -22.46 -3.66
N ALA A 90 0.63 -23.44 -4.41
CA ALA A 90 -0.44 -23.18 -5.35
C ALA A 90 -1.68 -22.62 -4.63
N GLY A 91 -2.26 -21.54 -5.16
CA GLY A 91 -3.45 -20.91 -4.60
C GLY A 91 -3.19 -19.92 -3.46
N ALA A 92 -1.98 -19.83 -2.91
CA ALA A 92 -1.63 -18.76 -1.98
C ALA A 92 -1.47 -17.42 -2.71
N ALA A 93 -2.01 -16.35 -2.13
CA ALA A 93 -1.84 -14.99 -2.65
C ALA A 93 -0.43 -14.45 -2.32
N MET A 94 0.14 -14.90 -1.21
CA MET A 94 1.46 -14.53 -0.73
C MET A 94 2.06 -15.72 0.03
N VAL A 95 3.39 -15.85 0.02
CA VAL A 95 4.12 -16.83 0.83
C VAL A 95 5.25 -16.11 1.57
N LEU A 96 5.35 -16.34 2.87
CA LEU A 96 6.35 -15.74 3.76
C LEU A 96 7.07 -16.84 4.56
N PRO A 97 8.31 -16.58 5.03
CA PRO A 97 9.06 -17.56 5.83
C PRO A 97 8.46 -17.77 7.22
N ASP A 98 7.91 -16.73 7.82
CA ASP A 98 7.33 -16.72 9.16
C ASP A 98 6.30 -15.59 9.32
N LEU A 99 5.77 -15.37 10.55
CA LEU A 99 4.81 -14.32 10.87
C LEU A 99 5.41 -13.15 11.67
N LEU A 100 6.74 -13.10 11.88
CA LEU A 100 7.35 -12.09 12.75
C LEU A 100 7.12 -10.64 12.30
N ASP A 101 7.04 -10.44 11.00
CA ASP A 101 6.83 -9.13 10.39
C ASP A 101 5.43 -8.99 9.73
N VAL A 102 4.52 -9.91 10.03
CA VAL A 102 3.15 -9.88 9.52
C VAL A 102 2.25 -9.10 10.46
N ASP A 103 1.59 -8.09 9.94
CA ASP A 103 0.58 -7.28 10.63
C ASP A 103 -0.79 -7.38 9.95
N VAL A 104 -1.81 -6.79 10.55
CA VAL A 104 -3.18 -6.80 10.03
C VAL A 104 -3.28 -6.04 8.71
N GLN A 105 -2.46 -5.01 8.48
CA GLN A 105 -2.44 -4.28 7.21
C GLN A 105 -1.99 -5.20 6.06
N MET A 106 -0.93 -5.96 6.26
CA MET A 106 -0.44 -6.95 5.28
C MET A 106 -1.49 -8.02 4.96
N LEU A 107 -2.24 -8.50 5.97
CA LEU A 107 -3.35 -9.43 5.75
C LEU A 107 -4.48 -8.81 4.91
N ARG A 108 -4.80 -7.55 5.15
CA ARG A 108 -5.78 -6.81 4.35
C ARG A 108 -5.34 -6.65 2.90
N GLU A 109 -4.08 -6.33 2.68
CA GLU A 109 -3.49 -6.24 1.33
C GLU A 109 -3.48 -7.60 0.63
N CYS A 110 -3.04 -8.65 1.30
CA CYS A 110 -3.09 -10.03 0.79
C CYS A 110 -4.52 -10.42 0.36
N TYR A 111 -5.51 -10.11 1.21
CA TYR A 111 -6.92 -10.32 0.92
C TYR A 111 -7.39 -9.52 -0.30
N CYS A 112 -7.07 -8.24 -0.34
CA CYS A 112 -7.47 -7.33 -1.42
C CYS A 112 -6.86 -7.76 -2.76
N HIS A 113 -5.56 -8.05 -2.78
CA HIS A 113 -4.85 -8.48 -3.98
C HIS A 113 -5.38 -9.81 -4.53
N PHE A 114 -5.73 -10.75 -3.66
CA PHE A 114 -6.32 -12.02 -4.07
C PHE A 114 -7.67 -11.81 -4.78
N HIS A 115 -8.48 -10.90 -4.26
CA HIS A 115 -9.81 -10.62 -4.80
C HIS A 115 -9.83 -9.54 -5.89
N GLY A 116 -8.68 -8.97 -6.27
CA GLY A 116 -8.60 -7.88 -7.24
C GLY A 116 -9.26 -6.58 -6.76
N ILE A 117 -9.30 -6.37 -5.45
CA ILE A 117 -9.84 -5.16 -4.82
C ILE A 117 -8.69 -4.21 -4.53
N PRO A 118 -8.76 -2.90 -4.87
CA PRO A 118 -7.75 -1.95 -4.47
C PRO A 118 -7.64 -1.85 -2.94
N ALA A 119 -6.44 -2.07 -2.41
CA ALA A 119 -6.22 -2.00 -0.96
C ALA A 119 -6.25 -0.56 -0.45
N THR A 120 -6.86 -0.33 0.72
CA THR A 120 -6.77 0.93 1.44
C THR A 120 -5.44 0.97 2.17
N ILE A 121 -4.62 1.96 1.86
CA ILE A 121 -3.28 2.17 2.41
C ILE A 121 -3.33 2.98 3.70
N ALA A 122 -4.08 4.07 3.68
CA ALA A 122 -4.25 4.90 4.85
C ALA A 122 -5.58 5.67 4.79
N GLU A 123 -6.15 5.92 5.96
CA GLU A 123 -7.40 6.64 6.11
C GLU A 123 -7.24 7.80 7.10
N GLY A 124 -7.39 9.04 6.61
CA GLY A 124 -7.29 10.27 7.38
C GLY A 124 -8.67 10.91 7.65
N GLY A 125 -8.65 12.09 8.23
CA GLY A 125 -9.89 12.81 8.54
C GLY A 125 -10.70 13.22 7.29
N ARG A 126 -10.02 13.61 6.22
CA ARG A 126 -10.63 14.09 4.97
C ARG A 126 -10.33 13.20 3.78
N LEU A 127 -9.30 12.38 3.85
CA LEU A 127 -8.70 11.68 2.71
C LEU A 127 -8.67 10.17 2.95
N ILE A 128 -8.71 9.44 1.84
CA ILE A 128 -8.35 8.04 1.77
C ILE A 128 -7.21 7.92 0.75
N LEU A 129 -6.14 7.24 1.12
CA LEU A 129 -5.14 6.72 0.19
C LEU A 129 -5.46 5.26 -0.08
N ARG A 130 -5.67 4.90 -1.33
CA ARG A 130 -5.84 3.50 -1.74
C ARG A 130 -5.14 3.23 -3.07
N GLU A 131 -4.88 1.98 -3.33
CA GLU A 131 -4.41 1.55 -4.64
C GLU A 131 -5.32 2.06 -5.75
N LEU A 132 -4.73 2.40 -6.90
CA LEU A 132 -5.48 2.76 -8.09
C LEU A 132 -6.07 1.51 -8.72
N ALA A 133 -7.33 1.60 -9.11
CA ALA A 133 -7.98 0.64 -9.98
C ALA A 133 -7.94 1.09 -11.45
N GLU A 134 -8.25 0.20 -12.38
CA GLU A 134 -8.28 0.56 -13.80
C GLU A 134 -9.33 1.63 -14.13
N GLU A 135 -10.43 1.67 -13.39
CA GLU A 135 -11.48 2.69 -13.51
C GLU A 135 -11.04 4.09 -13.07
N ASP A 136 -10.01 4.21 -12.23
CA ASP A 136 -9.48 5.49 -11.77
C ASP A 136 -8.57 6.15 -12.83
N VAL A 137 -8.05 5.37 -13.76
CA VAL A 137 -6.98 5.78 -14.69
C VAL A 137 -7.38 6.99 -15.52
N GLU A 138 -8.60 6.99 -16.09
CA GLU A 138 -9.04 8.11 -16.92
C GLU A 138 -9.19 9.41 -16.13
N ALA A 139 -9.65 9.31 -14.88
CA ALA A 139 -9.78 10.46 -13.99
C ALA A 139 -8.39 11.00 -13.61
N LEU A 140 -7.45 10.11 -13.32
CA LEU A 140 -6.08 10.48 -12.99
C LEU A 140 -5.33 11.11 -14.16
N CYS A 141 -5.49 10.59 -15.38
CA CYS A 141 -4.94 11.21 -16.59
C CYS A 141 -5.47 12.63 -16.81
N ARG A 142 -6.78 12.86 -16.62
CA ARG A 142 -7.36 14.21 -16.71
C ARG A 142 -6.78 15.19 -15.71
N ILE A 143 -6.47 14.73 -14.48
CA ILE A 143 -5.78 15.54 -13.48
C ILE A 143 -4.37 15.90 -13.97
N GLY A 144 -3.66 14.95 -14.58
CA GLY A 144 -2.32 15.16 -15.15
C GLY A 144 -2.27 16.18 -16.31
N GLU A 145 -3.38 16.41 -16.97
CA GLU A 145 -3.54 17.38 -18.07
C GLU A 145 -3.94 18.80 -17.57
N GLU A 146 -4.22 18.99 -16.27
CA GLU A 146 -4.56 20.29 -15.72
C GLU A 146 -3.37 21.27 -15.81
N ASP A 147 -3.64 22.57 -15.99
CA ASP A 147 -2.63 23.62 -15.99
C ASP A 147 -1.78 23.61 -14.72
N GLY A 148 -0.47 23.62 -14.87
CA GLY A 148 0.50 23.61 -13.76
C GLY A 148 0.97 22.23 -13.37
N MET A 149 0.49 21.16 -14.02
CA MET A 149 0.93 19.78 -13.79
C MET A 149 2.21 19.40 -14.54
N GLU A 150 2.70 20.23 -15.44
CA GLU A 150 3.91 19.97 -16.24
C GLU A 150 5.19 19.77 -15.39
N TYR A 151 5.14 20.17 -14.11
CA TYR A 151 6.23 20.01 -13.13
C TYR A 151 5.84 19.12 -11.95
N ALA A 152 4.71 18.41 -12.02
CA ALA A 152 4.25 17.56 -10.92
C ALA A 152 5.16 16.35 -10.71
N PHE A 153 5.58 15.73 -11.80
CA PHE A 153 6.51 14.61 -11.78
C PHE A 153 7.85 15.00 -12.40
N CYS A 154 8.92 14.67 -11.71
CA CYS A 154 10.29 14.72 -12.18
C CYS A 154 10.79 13.29 -12.48
N GLY A 155 11.95 12.96 -12.80
CA GLY A 155 12.51 11.61 -12.83
C GLY A 155 11.88 10.63 -13.83
N SER A 156 11.78 9.37 -13.42
CA SER A 156 11.45 8.22 -14.26
C SER A 156 10.02 8.24 -14.82
N ARG A 157 9.04 8.70 -14.04
CA ARG A 157 7.63 8.74 -14.47
C ARG A 157 7.39 9.77 -15.58
N ARG A 158 8.11 10.88 -15.57
CA ARG A 158 8.04 11.86 -16.65
C ARG A 158 8.48 11.27 -17.99
N LYS A 159 9.44 10.31 -17.94
CA LYS A 159 9.94 9.63 -19.16
C LYS A 159 9.03 8.50 -19.62
N ALA A 160 8.41 7.77 -18.70
CA ALA A 160 7.55 6.63 -19.03
C ALA A 160 6.21 7.02 -19.66
N GLY A 161 5.80 8.29 -19.53
CA GLY A 161 4.50 8.78 -19.95
C GLY A 161 3.38 8.39 -18.97
N PHE A 162 2.47 9.31 -18.74
CA PHE A 162 1.29 9.11 -17.87
C PHE A 162 0.11 8.77 -18.79
N THR A 163 0.21 7.62 -19.49
CA THR A 163 -0.84 7.18 -20.43
C THR A 163 -1.77 6.15 -19.81
N PRO A 164 -3.03 6.05 -20.28
CA PRO A 164 -3.97 5.07 -19.77
C PRO A 164 -3.46 3.63 -19.82
N GLU A 165 -2.75 3.25 -20.88
CA GLU A 165 -2.22 1.90 -21.07
C GLU A 165 -1.15 1.58 -20.03
N VAL A 166 -0.22 2.52 -19.80
CA VAL A 166 0.85 2.38 -18.80
C VAL A 166 0.26 2.30 -17.40
N LEU A 167 -0.71 3.15 -17.06
CA LEU A 167 -1.34 3.16 -15.76
C LEU A 167 -2.20 1.92 -15.49
N LYS A 168 -2.91 1.39 -16.49
CA LYS A 168 -3.64 0.12 -16.35
C LYS A 168 -2.72 -1.06 -16.09
N ALA A 169 -1.59 -1.16 -16.81
CA ALA A 169 -0.58 -2.18 -16.52
C ALA A 169 0.00 -2.00 -15.11
N TYR A 170 0.27 -0.76 -14.71
CA TYR A 170 0.74 -0.42 -13.38
C TYR A 170 -0.22 -0.89 -12.27
N CYS A 171 -1.53 -0.63 -12.40
CA CYS A 171 -2.55 -1.06 -11.44
C CYS A 171 -2.60 -2.59 -11.27
N ARG A 172 -2.32 -3.35 -12.33
CA ARG A 172 -2.36 -4.82 -12.29
C ARG A 172 -1.16 -5.44 -11.60
N GLU A 173 0.02 -4.83 -11.72
CA GLU A 173 1.28 -5.51 -11.44
C GLU A 173 2.04 -4.86 -10.28
N GLN A 174 2.07 -3.53 -10.18
CA GLN A 174 2.95 -2.80 -9.27
C GLN A 174 2.77 -3.20 -7.81
N TYR A 175 1.54 -3.12 -7.33
CA TYR A 175 1.26 -3.33 -5.91
C TYR A 175 1.53 -4.77 -5.47
N ARG A 176 1.19 -5.74 -6.32
CA ARG A 176 1.40 -7.17 -6.04
C ARG A 176 2.88 -7.57 -6.05
N LEU A 177 3.71 -6.88 -6.84
CA LEU A 177 5.13 -7.19 -6.99
C LEU A 177 5.99 -6.50 -5.93
N TYR A 178 5.65 -5.27 -5.56
CA TYR A 178 6.51 -4.43 -4.75
C TYR A 178 5.93 -4.04 -3.39
N GLY A 179 4.62 -4.22 -3.16
CA GLY A 179 3.93 -3.81 -1.93
C GLY A 179 3.79 -2.29 -1.76
N TYR A 180 4.31 -1.50 -2.70
CA TYR A 180 4.17 -0.04 -2.71
C TYR A 180 4.04 0.49 -4.14
N GLY A 181 3.61 1.76 -4.23
CA GLY A 181 3.45 2.41 -5.52
C GLY A 181 2.83 3.78 -5.41
N LEU A 182 2.30 4.29 -6.53
CA LEU A 182 1.56 5.52 -6.59
C LEU A 182 0.08 5.23 -6.29
N TRP A 183 -0.40 5.69 -5.16
CA TRP A 183 -1.78 5.46 -4.70
C TRP A 183 -2.68 6.63 -5.10
N GLY A 184 -3.97 6.34 -5.33
CA GLY A 184 -4.99 7.38 -5.51
C GLY A 184 -5.28 8.11 -4.21
N VAL A 185 -5.46 9.43 -4.30
CA VAL A 185 -5.90 10.29 -3.21
C VAL A 185 -7.37 10.59 -3.40
N PHE A 186 -8.20 10.09 -2.50
CA PHE A 186 -9.65 10.24 -2.54
C PHE A 186 -10.15 11.16 -1.43
N LEU A 187 -11.03 12.10 -1.81
CA LEU A 187 -11.70 12.94 -0.84
C LEU A 187 -12.92 12.20 -0.29
N LYS A 188 -13.00 12.09 1.03
CA LYS A 188 -14.22 11.62 1.70
C LYS A 188 -15.31 12.67 1.47
N GLU A 189 -16.36 12.33 0.77
CA GLU A 189 -17.52 13.21 0.74
C GLU A 189 -18.16 13.19 2.13
N ALA A 190 -18.16 14.36 2.79
CA ALA A 190 -18.98 14.53 3.99
C ALA A 190 -20.42 14.23 3.56
N ALA A 191 -21.08 13.30 4.26
CA ALA A 191 -22.48 12.98 4.03
C ALA A 191 -23.32 14.25 4.11
N ARG A 192 -23.52 14.92 2.99
CA ARG A 192 -24.49 16.01 2.87
C ARG A 192 -25.84 15.33 2.90
N SER A 193 -26.60 15.68 3.90
CA SER A 193 -27.96 15.24 4.20
C SER A 193 -28.74 14.80 2.95
N GLY A 194 -28.90 13.49 2.74
CA GLY A 194 -29.90 12.89 1.89
C GLY A 194 -29.49 12.13 0.64
N GLU A 195 -28.23 12.20 0.20
CA GLU A 195 -27.76 11.37 -0.92
C GLU A 195 -26.89 10.22 -0.38
N VAL A 196 -27.39 9.01 -0.59
CA VAL A 196 -26.78 7.74 -0.12
C VAL A 196 -25.73 7.23 -1.13
N ASP A 197 -25.12 8.10 -1.90
CA ASP A 197 -24.01 7.73 -2.82
C ASP A 197 -22.72 8.32 -2.26
N GLY A 198 -22.17 7.66 -1.24
CA GLY A 198 -20.86 7.97 -0.66
C GLY A 198 -19.72 7.61 -1.64
N LYS A 199 -19.75 8.18 -2.84
CA LYS A 199 -18.68 7.99 -3.82
C LYS A 199 -17.46 8.81 -3.41
N GLU A 200 -16.38 8.08 -3.12
CA GLU A 200 -15.07 8.66 -2.98
C GLU A 200 -14.67 9.37 -4.28
N ARG A 201 -14.17 10.60 -4.17
CA ARG A 201 -13.75 11.37 -5.33
C ARG A 201 -12.25 11.39 -5.46
N LEU A 202 -11.71 10.83 -6.54
CA LEU A 202 -10.28 10.94 -6.87
C LEU A 202 -9.92 12.42 -7.12
N ILE A 203 -8.94 12.92 -6.37
CA ILE A 203 -8.47 14.31 -6.43
C ILE A 203 -6.96 14.42 -6.73
N GLY A 204 -6.25 13.32 -6.82
CA GLY A 204 -4.83 13.29 -7.09
C GLY A 204 -4.24 11.92 -6.84
N CYS A 205 -2.92 11.88 -6.75
CA CYS A 205 -2.18 10.69 -6.36
C CYS A 205 -0.99 11.06 -5.47
N CYS A 206 -0.57 10.11 -4.62
CA CYS A 206 0.57 10.23 -3.74
C CYS A 206 1.12 8.85 -3.44
N GLY A 207 2.43 8.67 -3.43
CA GLY A 207 3.03 7.37 -3.14
C GLY A 207 4.50 7.34 -3.44
N PHE A 208 5.02 6.17 -3.77
CA PHE A 208 6.46 5.97 -3.85
C PHE A 208 6.88 5.28 -5.16
N ALA A 209 8.07 5.66 -5.63
CA ALA A 209 8.83 4.96 -6.64
C ALA A 209 10.16 4.51 -6.04
N GLU A 210 10.81 3.52 -6.67
CA GLU A 210 12.15 3.12 -6.30
C GLU A 210 13.15 4.26 -6.60
N ALA A 211 14.01 4.55 -5.64
CA ALA A 211 15.03 5.60 -5.71
C ALA A 211 16.42 5.05 -6.03
N SER A 212 16.52 4.05 -6.91
CA SER A 212 17.76 3.34 -7.25
C SER A 212 18.87 4.21 -7.86
N GLU A 213 18.56 5.44 -8.25
CA GLU A 213 19.54 6.38 -8.83
C GLU A 213 20.37 7.14 -7.76
N TYR A 214 20.05 6.99 -6.47
CA TYR A 214 20.70 7.74 -5.38
C TYR A 214 21.65 6.83 -4.60
N GLU A 215 22.93 7.13 -4.67
CA GLU A 215 23.96 6.40 -3.94
C GLU A 215 23.98 6.84 -2.46
N SER A 216 23.13 6.30 -1.62
CA SER A 216 23.25 6.53 -0.18
C SER A 216 22.66 5.36 0.63
N GLY A 217 23.53 4.63 1.29
CA GLY A 217 23.17 3.69 2.35
C GLY A 217 22.79 2.27 1.90
N HIS A 218 22.57 1.44 2.91
CA HIS A 218 22.02 0.09 2.77
C HIS A 218 20.50 0.18 3.06
N GLY A 219 19.69 -0.61 2.35
CA GLY A 219 18.25 -0.70 2.59
C GLY A 219 17.40 -0.14 1.45
N LEU A 220 16.08 -0.22 1.63
CA LEU A 220 15.10 0.26 0.66
C LEU A 220 15.10 1.80 0.63
N GLN A 221 15.30 2.37 -0.54
CA GLN A 221 15.25 3.80 -0.77
C GLN A 221 14.07 4.12 -1.69
N LEU A 222 13.23 5.03 -1.26
CA LEU A 222 12.02 5.41 -1.98
C LEU A 222 12.02 6.90 -2.31
N GLU A 223 11.45 7.23 -3.46
CA GLU A 223 11.17 8.59 -3.88
C GLU A 223 9.68 8.88 -3.71
N LEU A 224 9.34 9.92 -2.93
CA LEU A 224 7.98 10.40 -2.78
C LEU A 224 7.54 11.13 -4.06
N GLU A 225 6.48 10.63 -4.67
CA GLU A 225 5.84 11.25 -5.83
C GLU A 225 4.41 11.68 -5.45
N TYR A 226 3.97 12.85 -5.92
CA TYR A 226 2.61 13.31 -5.68
C TYR A 226 2.11 14.28 -6.74
N MET A 227 0.82 14.26 -6.95
CA MET A 227 0.07 15.18 -7.80
C MET A 227 -1.30 15.43 -7.18
N LEU A 228 -1.75 16.68 -7.20
CA LEU A 228 -3.03 17.08 -6.63
C LEU A 228 -3.76 18.00 -7.61
N SER A 229 -5.00 17.70 -7.93
CA SER A 229 -5.86 18.52 -8.80
C SER A 229 -5.98 19.95 -8.29
N ARG A 230 -5.88 20.91 -9.20
CA ARG A 230 -5.77 22.36 -8.93
C ARG A 230 -6.84 22.94 -8.01
N PRO A 231 -8.13 22.55 -8.08
CA PRO A 231 -9.16 23.04 -7.17
C PRO A 231 -8.89 22.76 -5.68
N TYR A 232 -7.97 21.83 -5.38
CA TYR A 232 -7.64 21.41 -4.02
C TYR A 232 -6.32 22.00 -3.49
N TRP A 233 -5.62 22.82 -4.28
CA TRP A 233 -4.40 23.50 -3.87
C TRP A 233 -4.65 24.51 -2.74
N HIS A 234 -3.63 24.79 -1.96
CA HIS A 234 -3.65 25.76 -0.84
C HIS A 234 -4.68 25.46 0.27
N ARG A 235 -5.22 24.23 0.33
CA ARG A 235 -6.20 23.79 1.35
C ARG A 235 -5.60 22.85 2.40
N GLY A 236 -4.26 22.71 2.41
CA GLY A 236 -3.56 21.79 3.31
C GLY A 236 -3.64 20.30 2.91
N ILE A 237 -4.35 19.98 1.83
CA ILE A 237 -4.56 18.60 1.35
C ILE A 237 -3.24 17.96 0.93
N GLY A 238 -2.37 18.68 0.22
CA GLY A 238 -1.05 18.18 -0.15
C GLY A 238 -0.20 17.76 1.05
N ASN A 239 -0.24 18.55 2.15
CA ASN A 239 0.46 18.20 3.37
C ASN A 239 -0.14 16.98 4.08
N GLU A 240 -1.48 16.84 4.07
CA GLU A 240 -2.16 15.70 4.68
C GLU A 240 -1.85 14.40 3.94
N MET A 241 -2.03 14.34 2.61
CA MET A 241 -1.78 13.14 1.82
C MET A 241 -0.32 12.68 1.90
N CYS A 242 0.65 13.61 1.81
CA CYS A 242 2.05 13.26 1.91
C CYS A 242 2.44 12.76 3.31
N ARG A 243 1.86 13.33 4.39
CA ARG A 243 2.08 12.81 5.75
C ARG A 243 1.54 11.39 5.93
N MET A 244 0.35 11.11 5.39
CA MET A 244 -0.22 9.76 5.42
C MET A 244 0.69 8.76 4.69
N ALA A 245 1.19 9.12 3.51
CA ALA A 245 2.12 8.28 2.75
C ALA A 245 3.45 8.07 3.49
N LEU A 246 4.04 9.13 4.06
CA LEU A 246 5.29 9.06 4.82
C LEU A 246 5.14 8.23 6.11
N GLN A 247 3.99 8.33 6.78
CA GLN A 247 3.69 7.50 7.95
C GLN A 247 3.66 6.02 7.54
N TYR A 248 2.94 5.67 6.47
CA TYR A 248 2.92 4.31 5.94
C TYR A 248 4.32 3.80 5.59
N ALA A 249 5.15 4.61 4.92
CA ALA A 249 6.52 4.24 4.59
C ALA A 249 7.38 3.95 5.82
N GLY A 250 7.22 4.72 6.89
CA GLY A 250 7.97 4.51 8.14
C GLY A 250 7.47 3.32 8.96
N GLU A 251 6.16 3.07 8.99
CA GLU A 251 5.55 2.04 9.83
C GLU A 251 5.56 0.66 9.16
N TYR A 252 5.18 0.58 7.88
CA TYR A 252 4.98 -0.69 7.18
C TYR A 252 6.13 -1.03 6.21
N LEU A 253 6.67 -0.05 5.46
CA LEU A 253 7.77 -0.31 4.53
C LEU A 253 9.14 -0.21 5.21
N ARG A 254 9.21 0.31 6.45
CA ARG A 254 10.44 0.46 7.25
C ARG A 254 11.55 1.18 6.48
N VAL A 255 11.18 2.21 5.71
CA VAL A 255 12.10 2.98 4.88
C VAL A 255 12.87 3.98 5.75
N ASP A 256 14.20 3.95 5.70
CA ASP A 256 15.06 4.84 6.47
C ASP A 256 15.15 6.23 5.86
N THR A 257 15.18 6.30 4.53
CA THR A 257 15.34 7.56 3.81
C THR A 257 14.37 7.65 2.65
N VAL A 258 13.60 8.72 2.64
CA VAL A 258 12.71 9.08 1.54
C VAL A 258 13.30 10.28 0.80
N TRP A 259 13.34 10.17 -0.50
CA TRP A 259 13.77 11.23 -1.41
C TRP A 259 12.57 11.94 -2.02
N VAL A 260 12.73 13.16 -2.47
CA VAL A 260 11.78 13.86 -3.33
C VAL A 260 12.51 14.70 -4.35
N GLN A 261 12.09 14.60 -5.60
CA GLN A 261 12.55 15.49 -6.67
C GLN A 261 11.56 16.62 -6.87
N VAL A 262 12.06 17.86 -6.91
CA VAL A 262 11.22 19.03 -7.15
C VAL A 262 11.84 19.88 -8.26
N HIS A 263 11.06 20.15 -9.29
CA HIS A 263 11.50 21.05 -10.37
C HIS A 263 11.63 22.50 -9.85
N GLU A 264 12.68 23.23 -10.25
CA GLU A 264 12.95 24.61 -9.79
C GLU A 264 11.79 25.59 -9.97
N LYS A 265 10.96 25.38 -10.99
CA LYS A 265 9.75 26.17 -11.25
C LYS A 265 8.56 25.78 -10.37
N ASN A 266 8.65 24.68 -9.62
CA ASN A 266 7.59 24.21 -8.73
C ASN A 266 7.78 24.75 -7.31
N ALA A 267 7.60 26.05 -7.11
CA ALA A 267 7.74 26.69 -5.80
C ALA A 267 6.79 26.11 -4.73
N ALA A 268 5.60 25.67 -5.12
CA ALA A 268 4.65 25.02 -4.23
C ALA A 268 5.14 23.65 -3.76
N GLY A 269 5.76 22.87 -4.64
CA GLY A 269 6.41 21.61 -4.32
C GLY A 269 7.56 21.79 -3.32
N TYR A 270 8.43 22.78 -3.53
CA TYR A 270 9.49 23.11 -2.57
C TYR A 270 8.94 23.50 -1.20
N ALA A 271 7.93 24.37 -1.16
CA ALA A 271 7.32 24.79 0.09
C ALA A 271 6.70 23.61 0.85
N LEU A 272 6.06 22.69 0.12
CA LEU A 272 5.50 21.47 0.70
C LEU A 272 6.59 20.54 1.23
N ALA A 273 7.62 20.24 0.45
CA ALA A 273 8.73 19.39 0.86
C ALA A 273 9.41 19.94 2.14
N HIS A 274 9.71 21.22 2.20
CA HIS A 274 10.27 21.85 3.41
C HIS A 274 9.33 21.77 4.61
N LYS A 275 8.02 21.94 4.41
CA LYS A 275 7.01 21.81 5.48
C LYS A 275 6.92 20.39 6.01
N LEU A 276 7.16 19.39 5.18
CA LEU A 276 7.22 17.97 5.55
C LEU A 276 8.53 17.58 6.26
N GLY A 277 9.52 18.47 6.26
CA GLY A 277 10.80 18.25 6.92
C GLY A 277 11.94 17.86 5.99
N PHE A 278 11.71 17.73 4.70
CA PHE A 278 12.77 17.44 3.73
C PHE A 278 13.84 18.53 3.72
N ARG A 279 15.08 18.12 3.54
CA ARG A 279 16.26 19.01 3.46
C ARG A 279 16.97 18.77 2.13
N PRO A 280 17.66 19.78 1.58
CA PRO A 280 18.50 19.57 0.41
C PRO A 280 19.46 18.41 0.67
N ALA A 281 19.56 17.52 -0.28
CA ALA A 281 20.54 16.43 -0.21
C ALA A 281 21.93 17.00 -0.34
N ASP A 282 22.87 16.52 0.49
CA ASP A 282 24.30 16.87 0.38
C ASP A 282 24.85 16.49 -0.99
N ASP A 283 26.08 16.94 -1.33
CA ASP A 283 26.75 16.77 -2.64
C ASP A 283 26.77 15.34 -3.21
N ARG A 284 26.43 14.32 -2.43
CA ARG A 284 26.31 12.92 -2.82
C ARG A 284 25.03 12.58 -3.59
N GLY A 285 24.01 13.46 -3.54
CA GLY A 285 22.71 13.29 -4.18
C GLY A 285 22.44 14.37 -5.24
N LYS A 286 23.35 14.59 -6.18
CA LYS A 286 23.05 15.49 -7.31
C LYS A 286 22.08 14.82 -8.26
N CYS A 287 20.89 15.42 -8.40
CA CYS A 287 19.98 15.03 -9.46
C CYS A 287 20.69 15.17 -10.83
N LYS A 288 20.62 14.12 -11.64
CA LYS A 288 21.22 14.10 -13.00
C LYS A 288 20.45 14.99 -14.00
N HIS A 289 19.39 15.66 -13.55
CA HIS A 289 18.51 16.47 -14.41
C HIS A 289 18.67 17.96 -14.09
N ASP A 290 18.97 18.75 -15.13
CA ASP A 290 19.03 20.20 -15.04
C ASP A 290 17.70 20.78 -14.55
N GLY A 291 17.77 21.70 -13.58
CA GLY A 291 16.59 22.40 -13.05
C GLY A 291 15.76 21.59 -12.06
N VAL A 292 16.26 20.47 -11.54
CA VAL A 292 15.58 19.66 -10.53
C VAL A 292 16.39 19.62 -9.24
N GLY A 293 15.79 20.03 -8.12
CA GLY A 293 16.36 19.90 -6.79
C GLY A 293 16.01 18.56 -6.16
N LEU A 294 17.00 17.92 -5.55
CA LEU A 294 16.84 16.69 -4.78
C LEU A 294 16.85 17.02 -3.29
N LEU A 295 15.84 16.56 -2.58
CA LEU A 295 15.74 16.68 -1.13
C LEU A 295 15.56 15.31 -0.50
N SER A 296 16.01 15.14 0.74
CA SER A 296 15.85 13.89 1.50
C SER A 296 15.21 14.13 2.86
N LEU A 297 14.53 13.10 3.34
CA LEU A 297 14.00 13.00 4.69
C LEU A 297 14.48 11.67 5.27
N THR A 298 15.31 11.73 6.33
CA THR A 298 15.79 10.54 7.03
C THR A 298 14.94 10.32 8.28
N ASN A 299 14.50 9.10 8.48
CA ASN A 299 13.70 8.72 9.64
C ASN A 299 14.63 8.54 10.85
N GLN A 300 14.45 9.34 11.90
CA GLN A 300 15.32 9.32 13.09
C GLN A 300 15.17 8.05 13.96
N ARG A 301 14.18 7.20 13.72
CA ARG A 301 13.98 5.99 14.53
C ARG A 301 15.10 4.95 14.42
N THR A 302 15.84 4.93 13.32
CA THR A 302 16.96 4.01 13.09
C THR A 302 18.30 4.51 13.66
N ALA A 303 18.49 5.81 13.80
CA ALA A 303 19.72 6.37 14.37
C ALA A 303 19.87 6.03 15.88
N ASP A 304 18.75 6.02 16.60
CA ASP A 304 18.75 5.74 18.06
C ASP A 304 19.02 4.24 18.38
N MET A 305 18.81 3.31 17.44
CA MET A 305 19.10 1.88 17.65
C MET A 305 20.58 1.53 17.42
N ILE A 306 21.30 2.33 16.62
CA ILE A 306 22.74 2.08 16.32
C ILE A 306 23.64 2.62 17.45
N GLU A 307 23.22 3.65 18.19
CA GLU A 307 24.00 4.21 19.32
C GLU A 307 23.87 3.39 20.62
N THR A 308 22.94 2.46 20.74
CA THR A 308 22.77 1.62 21.93
C THR A 308 23.56 0.31 21.89
N ASP A 309 24.17 -0.07 20.77
CA ASP A 309 24.99 -1.28 20.59
C ASP A 309 26.52 -0.98 20.44
N SER A 310 26.98 0.17 20.91
CA SER A 310 28.43 0.56 20.90
C SER A 310 29.04 0.58 22.28
#